data_2b5b9393674bfd1de97e9b1ad6fc7fd5
#
_entry.id   2b5b9393674bfd1de97e9b1ad6fc7fd5
#
_cell.length_a   1.000
_cell.length_b   1.000
_cell.length_c   1.000
_cell.angle_alpha   90.00
_cell.angle_beta   90.00
_cell.angle_gamma   90.00
#
_symmetry.space_group_name_H-M   'P 1'
#
loop_
_entity.id
_entity.type
_entity.pdbx_description
1 polymer ?
#
loop_
_entity_poly.entity_id
_entity_poly.type
_entity_poly.pdbx_seq_one_letter_code
_entity_poly.pdbx_strand_id
1 'polypeptide(L)' 'MVPKAPVMLLSYVNTQLRDFYPTLREFCCSLNLNQEEVVSRLKAIDYEYDPQLNQFV' A
#
# COMPACT_ATOMS: atom_id res chain seq x y z
N MET A 1 -5.83 6.87 -10.43
CA MET A 1 -6.22 5.45 -10.53
C MET A 1 -5.17 4.54 -9.89
N VAL A 2 -5.61 3.54 -9.15
CA VAL A 2 -4.69 2.64 -8.44
C VAL A 2 -4.27 1.50 -9.38
N PRO A 3 -2.96 1.29 -9.58
CA PRO A 3 -2.49 0.18 -10.41
C PRO A 3 -2.87 -1.18 -9.82
N LYS A 4 -3.14 -2.15 -10.69
CA LYS A 4 -3.45 -3.51 -10.25
C LYS A 4 -2.23 -4.43 -10.24
N ALA A 5 -1.25 -4.17 -11.08
CA ALA A 5 -0.03 -4.98 -11.12
C ALA A 5 0.74 -4.81 -9.80
N PRO A 6 1.20 -5.91 -9.17
CA PRO A 6 1.83 -5.81 -7.84
C PRO A 6 3.03 -4.89 -7.77
N VAL A 7 3.91 -4.89 -8.76
CA VAL A 7 5.09 -4.04 -8.76
C VAL A 7 4.71 -2.57 -8.87
N MET A 8 3.77 -2.24 -9.74
CA MET A 8 3.30 -0.87 -9.88
C MET A 8 2.50 -0.43 -8.66
N LEU A 9 1.71 -1.35 -8.10
CA LEU A 9 0.96 -1.08 -6.88
C LEU A 9 1.91 -0.76 -5.72
N LEU A 10 2.99 -1.51 -5.58
CA LEU A 10 3.99 -1.27 -4.55
C LEU A 10 4.53 0.15 -4.62
N SER A 11 4.96 0.58 -5.79
CA SER A 11 5.51 1.91 -5.99
C SER A 11 4.47 2.98 -5.69
N TYR A 12 3.25 2.80 -6.18
CA TYR A 12 2.17 3.75 -5.95
C TYR A 12 1.83 3.87 -4.47
N VAL A 13 1.64 2.74 -3.79
CA VAL A 13 1.26 2.74 -2.38
C VAL A 13 2.35 3.36 -1.52
N ASN A 14 3.61 2.99 -1.72
CA ASN A 14 4.71 3.53 -0.92
C ASN A 14 4.87 5.03 -1.14
N THR A 15 4.66 5.52 -2.35
CA THR A 15 4.70 6.96 -2.62
C THR A 15 3.58 7.68 -1.88
N GLN A 16 2.37 7.13 -1.90
CA GLN A 16 1.23 7.73 -1.23
C GLN A 16 1.41 7.75 0.29
N LEU A 17 1.94 6.66 0.84
CA LEU A 17 2.21 6.60 2.28
C LEU A 17 3.30 7.57 2.70
N ARG A 18 4.32 7.75 1.86
CA ARG A 18 5.39 8.67 2.16
C ARG A 18 4.92 10.13 2.15
N ASP A 19 4.09 10.48 1.17
CA ASP A 19 3.79 11.88 0.89
C ASP A 19 2.44 12.37 1.43
N PHE A 20 1.46 11.49 1.56
CA PHE A 20 0.08 11.92 1.82
C PHE A 20 -0.62 11.27 2.99
N TYR A 21 -0.26 10.05 3.36
CA TYR A 21 -1.00 9.30 4.37
C TYR A 21 -0.09 8.78 5.47
N PRO A 22 -0.46 8.98 6.74
CA PRO A 22 0.38 8.52 7.86
C PRO A 22 0.29 7.03 8.14
N THR A 23 -0.74 6.35 7.63
CA THR A 23 -0.91 4.91 7.83
C THR A 23 -1.54 4.26 6.62
N LEU A 24 -1.34 2.94 6.50
CA LEU A 24 -1.97 2.16 5.44
C LEU A 24 -3.49 2.22 5.54
N ARG A 25 -4.01 2.20 6.76
CA ARG A 25 -5.45 2.26 6.98
C ARG A 25 -6.04 3.55 6.41
N GLU A 26 -5.40 4.68 6.66
CA GLU A 26 -5.90 5.96 6.15
C GLU A 26 -5.83 6.04 4.65
N PHE A 27 -4.77 5.50 4.06
CA PHE A 27 -4.65 5.42 2.61
C PHE A 27 -5.81 4.62 2.01
N CYS A 28 -6.07 3.44 2.54
CA CYS A 28 -7.13 2.58 2.02
C CYS A 28 -8.51 3.18 2.23
N CYS A 29 -8.76 3.79 3.40
CA CYS A 29 -10.04 4.43 3.67
C CYS A 29 -10.28 5.61 2.73
N SER A 30 -9.27 6.42 2.52
CA SER A 30 -9.39 7.61 1.68
C SER A 30 -9.71 7.26 0.22
N LEU A 31 -9.14 6.18 -0.28
CA LEU A 31 -9.35 5.75 -1.67
C LEU A 31 -10.42 4.67 -1.78
N ASN A 32 -11.06 4.32 -0.68
CA ASN A 32 -12.11 3.29 -0.64
C ASN A 32 -11.59 1.95 -1.14
N LEU A 33 -10.40 1.57 -0.69
CA LEU A 33 -9.76 0.31 -1.05
C LEU A 33 -9.91 -0.71 0.06
N ASN A 34 -9.91 -1.99 -0.30
CA ASN A 34 -9.88 -3.08 0.66
C ASN A 34 -8.43 -3.29 1.11
N GLN A 35 -8.14 -3.02 2.38
CA GLN A 35 -6.79 -3.13 2.92
C GLN A 35 -6.23 -4.55 2.78
N GLU A 36 -7.06 -5.55 3.03
CA GLU A 36 -6.61 -6.95 2.93
C GLU A 36 -6.20 -7.30 1.51
N GLU A 37 -6.90 -6.76 0.53
CA GLU A 37 -6.57 -7.00 -0.86
C GLU A 37 -5.23 -6.36 -1.23
N VAL A 38 -4.99 -5.13 -0.78
CA VAL A 38 -3.72 -4.44 -1.03
C VAL A 38 -2.57 -5.24 -0.40
N VAL A 39 -2.73 -5.64 0.85
CA VAL A 39 -1.71 -6.42 1.55
C VAL A 39 -1.45 -7.74 0.85
N SER A 40 -2.51 -8.43 0.44
CA SER A 40 -2.40 -9.72 -0.22
C SER A 40 -1.66 -9.63 -1.57
N ARG A 41 -1.97 -8.60 -2.35
CA ARG A 41 -1.33 -8.39 -3.65
C ARG A 41 0.16 -8.12 -3.50
N LEU A 42 0.56 -7.36 -2.49
CA LEU A 42 1.97 -7.03 -2.28
C LEU A 42 2.71 -8.19 -1.62
N LYS A 43 2.02 -9.01 -0.82
CA LYS A 43 2.63 -10.21 -0.28
C LYS A 43 2.98 -11.22 -1.38
N ALA A 44 2.23 -11.22 -2.48
CA ALA A 44 2.51 -12.09 -3.61
C ALA A 44 3.88 -11.83 -4.23
N ILE A 45 4.47 -10.67 -4.00
CA ILE A 45 5.84 -10.34 -4.44
C ILE A 45 6.79 -10.15 -3.25
N ASP A 46 6.44 -10.77 -2.11
CA ASP A 46 7.25 -10.81 -0.89
C ASP A 46 7.44 -9.46 -0.21
N TYR A 47 6.45 -8.57 -0.30
CA TYR A 47 6.45 -7.31 0.42
C TYR A 47 5.39 -7.31 1.51
N GLU A 48 5.77 -6.81 2.69
CA GLU A 48 4.87 -6.68 3.83
C GLU A 48 4.90 -5.25 4.36
N TYR A 49 3.79 -4.81 4.91
CA TYR A 49 3.69 -3.48 5.47
C TYR A 49 4.44 -3.38 6.79
N ASP A 50 5.33 -2.40 6.89
CA ASP A 50 6.03 -2.08 8.15
C ASP A 50 5.41 -0.79 8.72
N PRO A 51 4.65 -0.90 9.82
CA PRO A 51 3.99 0.28 10.41
C PRO A 51 4.96 1.30 10.98
N GLN A 52 6.16 0.89 11.39
CA GLN A 52 7.15 1.83 11.91
C GLN A 52 7.72 2.72 10.80
N LEU A 53 7.93 2.13 9.62
CA LEU A 53 8.45 2.86 8.47
C LEU A 53 7.32 3.44 7.62
N ASN A 54 6.09 3.02 7.86
CA ASN A 54 4.93 3.38 7.06
C ASN A 54 5.16 3.11 5.58
N GLN A 55 5.65 1.92 5.28
CA GLN A 55 5.89 1.50 3.90
C GLN A 55 5.92 -0.03 3.81
N PHE A 56 5.77 -0.53 2.59
CA PHE A 56 5.95 -1.95 2.32
C PHE A 56 7.43 -2.24 2.06
N VAL A 57 7.93 -3.26 2.70
CA VAL A 57 9.35 -3.65 2.61
C VAL A 57 9.52 -5.13 2.35
#